data_d27ab5e816430d96c2e19d2e05cd6ac4
#
_entry.id   d27ab5e816430d96c2e19d2e05cd6ac4
#
_cell.length_a   1.000
_cell.length_b   1.000
_cell.length_c   1.000
_cell.angle_alpha   90.00
_cell.angle_beta   90.00
_cell.angle_gamma   90.00
#
_symmetry.space_group_name_H-M   'P 1'
#
loop_
_entity.id
_entity.type
_entity.pdbx_description
1 polymer ?
#
loop_
_entity_poly.entity_id
_entity_poly.type
_entity_poly.pdbx_seq_one_letter_code
_entity_poly.pdbx_strand_id
1 'polypeptide(L)'
;MRTHTLTGLLALCLVVGASTLVWSDDKEGHIADLVKDAKVTAEQAIKTAMEKVPGTVVEAELEKKHGKAVWEVEILGADGKVTEVHIDAADGTVIDTEAKKEKHEDKKKKH
;
A
#
# COMPACT_ATOMS: atom_id res chain seq x y z
N MET A 1 0.13 38.07 -39.94
CA MET A 1 -0.06 38.36 -39.17
C MET A 1 -0.88 37.85 -38.30
N ARG A 2 -1.57 37.51 -38.16
CA ARG A 2 -2.32 37.11 -37.36
C ARG A 2 -2.09 35.92 -36.70
N THR A 3 -1.43 35.16 -36.91
CA THR A 3 -1.16 33.99 -36.36
C THR A 3 -0.74 33.93 -35.04
N HIS A 4 -0.11 34.84 -34.67
CA HIS A 4 0.42 34.77 -33.39
C HIS A 4 -0.52 34.56 -32.33
N THR A 5 -1.62 34.80 -32.48
CA THR A 5 -2.48 34.68 -31.43
C THR A 5 -2.62 33.39 -30.84
N LEU A 6 -2.62 32.41 -31.52
CA LEU A 6 -2.81 31.18 -30.92
C LEU A 6 -1.85 30.73 -30.02
N THR A 7 -0.71 31.04 -30.17
CA THR A 7 0.29 30.57 -29.30
C THR A 7 -0.02 30.77 -27.88
N GLY A 8 -0.56 31.76 -27.53
CA GLY A 8 -0.75 32.01 -26.17
C GLY A 8 -1.57 31.01 -25.46
N LEU A 9 -2.49 30.48 -26.08
CA LEU A 9 -3.29 29.57 -25.46
C LEU A 9 -2.67 28.36 -24.97
N LEU A 10 -1.83 27.85 -25.69
CA LEU A 10 -1.20 26.69 -25.26
C LEU A 10 -0.62 26.74 -23.92
N ALA A 11 0.00 27.71 -23.62
CA ALA A 11 0.64 27.84 -22.39
C ALA A 11 -0.24 27.58 -21.24
N LEU A 12 -1.39 28.00 -21.26
CA LEU A 12 -2.25 27.79 -20.21
C LEU A 12 -2.46 26.40 -19.80
N CYS A 13 -2.66 25.60 -20.70
CA CYS A 13 -2.89 24.27 -20.38
C CYS A 13 -1.88 23.65 -19.50
N LEU A 14 -0.71 23.93 -19.69
CA LEU A 14 0.30 23.37 -18.89
C LEU A 14 0.21 23.62 -17.46
N VAL A 15 -0.05 24.75 -17.13
CA VAL A 15 -0.12 25.13 -15.78
C VAL A 15 -1.03 24.31 -14.97
N VAL A 16 -2.11 24.06 -15.47
CA VAL A 16 -3.07 23.34 -14.76
C VAL A 16 -2.61 21.99 -14.33
N GLY A 17 -1.99 21.32 -15.19
CA GLY A 17 -1.58 20.01 -14.88
C GLY A 17 -0.66 19.91 -13.72
N ALA A 18 0.16 20.81 -13.61
CA ALA A 18 1.13 20.78 -12.57
C ALA A 18 0.58 20.76 -11.18
N SER A 19 -0.39 21.51 -10.95
CA SER A 19 -0.86 21.61 -9.60
C SER A 19 -1.38 20.35 -9.02
N THR A 20 -1.89 19.50 -9.80
CA THR A 20 -2.45 18.33 -9.22
C THR A 20 -1.46 17.37 -8.66
N LEU A 21 -0.27 17.40 -9.08
CA LEU A 21 0.68 16.50 -8.58
C LEU A 21 1.10 16.70 -7.17
N VAL A 22 0.97 17.79 -6.69
CA VAL A 22 1.38 18.11 -5.36
C VAL A 22 0.90 17.18 -4.30
N TRP A 23 -0.29 16.79 -4.30
CA TRP A 23 -0.73 16.00 -3.25
C TRP A 23 -0.18 14.65 -3.20
N SER A 24 0.11 14.03 -4.24
CA SER A 24 0.59 12.69 -4.17
C SER A 24 1.98 12.60 -3.65
N ASP A 25 2.70 13.64 -3.67
CA ASP A 25 4.02 13.65 -3.18
C ASP A 25 4.18 13.14 -1.79
N ASP A 26 3.36 13.47 -0.91
CA ASP A 26 3.49 13.05 0.44
C ASP A 26 3.49 11.56 0.57
N LYS A 27 2.58 10.86 0.02
CA LYS A 27 2.54 9.49 0.14
C LYS A 27 3.66 8.84 -0.57
N GLU A 28 3.97 9.28 -1.75
CA GLU A 28 5.04 8.69 -2.48
C GLU A 28 6.37 8.88 -1.82
N GLY A 29 6.60 10.01 -1.23
CA GLY A 29 7.84 10.23 -0.55
C GLY A 29 7.98 9.31 0.64
N HIS A 30 6.90 9.08 1.32
CA HIS A 30 6.92 8.25 2.48
C HIS A 30 7.21 6.81 2.08
N ILE A 31 6.63 6.35 1.01
CA ILE A 31 6.86 5.00 0.54
C ILE A 31 8.30 4.84 0.10
N ALA A 32 8.85 5.85 -0.56
CA ALA A 32 10.21 5.76 -1.00
C ALA A 32 11.17 5.59 0.17
N ASP A 33 10.86 6.20 1.29
CA ASP A 33 11.71 6.06 2.43
C ASP A 33 11.59 4.66 3.01
N LEU A 34 10.42 4.11 3.01
CA LEU A 34 10.24 2.78 3.55
C LEU A 34 10.97 1.77 2.68
N VAL A 35 10.95 1.97 1.39
CA VAL A 35 11.59 1.05 0.50
C VAL A 35 13.10 0.99 0.72
N LYS A 36 13.69 2.05 1.17
CA LYS A 36 15.10 2.05 1.39
C LYS A 36 15.45 1.10 2.50
N ASP A 37 14.57 0.96 3.46
CA ASP A 37 14.83 0.09 4.57
C ASP A 37 14.35 -1.33 4.32
N ALA A 38 13.59 -1.53 3.29
CA ALA A 38 13.04 -2.84 3.01
C ALA A 38 13.99 -3.68 2.19
N LYS A 39 14.59 -4.68 2.78
CA LYS A 39 15.45 -5.55 2.06
C LYS A 39 14.74 -6.79 1.60
N VAL A 40 13.56 -6.99 2.07
CA VAL A 40 12.76 -8.15 1.71
C VAL A 40 11.74 -7.69 0.69
N THR A 41 11.58 -8.41 -0.40
CA THR A 41 10.63 -8.01 -1.44
C THR A 41 9.24 -8.47 -1.06
N ALA A 42 8.25 -7.95 -1.75
CA ALA A 42 6.88 -8.32 -1.49
C ALA A 42 6.70 -9.81 -1.73
N GLU A 43 7.31 -10.36 -2.75
CA GLU A 43 7.19 -11.76 -3.02
C GLU A 43 7.74 -12.60 -1.89
N GLN A 44 8.85 -12.21 -1.34
CA GLN A 44 9.42 -12.95 -0.26
C GLN A 44 8.53 -12.85 0.97
N ALA A 45 7.98 -11.68 1.22
CA ALA A 45 7.12 -11.50 2.37
C ALA A 45 5.87 -12.36 2.23
N ILE A 46 5.30 -12.40 1.04
CA ILE A 46 4.11 -13.17 0.81
C ILE A 46 4.39 -14.65 1.04
N LYS A 47 5.53 -15.13 0.57
CA LYS A 47 5.85 -16.50 0.73
C LYS A 47 5.99 -16.83 2.20
N THR A 48 6.66 -15.99 2.94
CA THR A 48 6.85 -16.20 4.37
C THR A 48 5.51 -16.19 5.08
N ALA A 49 4.64 -15.27 4.70
CA ALA A 49 3.35 -15.17 5.34
C ALA A 49 2.52 -16.43 5.09
N MET A 50 2.56 -16.94 3.88
CA MET A 50 1.80 -18.12 3.56
C MET A 50 2.32 -19.36 4.27
N GLU A 51 3.59 -19.38 4.60
CA GLU A 51 4.10 -20.50 5.32
C GLU A 51 3.60 -20.43 6.75
N LYS A 52 3.35 -19.24 7.24
CA LYS A 52 2.91 -19.07 8.59
C LYS A 52 1.40 -19.27 8.68
N VAL A 53 0.67 -18.75 7.72
CA VAL A 53 -0.77 -18.82 7.72
C VAL A 53 -1.23 -19.25 6.33
N PRO A 54 -1.66 -20.46 6.16
CA PRO A 54 -2.06 -20.92 4.83
C PRO A 54 -3.38 -20.29 4.40
N GLY A 55 -3.53 -20.04 3.15
CA GLY A 55 -4.76 -19.44 2.64
C GLY A 55 -4.50 -18.67 1.36
N THR A 56 -5.36 -17.71 1.06
CA THR A 56 -5.25 -16.92 -0.14
C THR A 56 -4.82 -15.51 0.23
N VAL A 57 -3.75 -15.02 -0.36
CA VAL A 57 -3.29 -13.69 -0.06
C VAL A 57 -4.19 -12.69 -0.75
N VAL A 58 -4.74 -11.76 -0.02
CA VAL A 58 -5.63 -10.76 -0.58
C VAL A 58 -5.02 -9.38 -0.62
N GLU A 59 -4.00 -9.15 0.16
CA GLU A 59 -3.36 -7.84 0.14
C GLU A 59 -1.95 -7.91 0.73
N ALA A 60 -1.04 -7.13 0.23
CA ALA A 60 0.29 -7.02 0.80
C ALA A 60 0.69 -5.56 0.71
N GLU A 61 1.06 -4.98 1.81
CA GLU A 61 1.33 -3.57 1.87
C GLU A 61 2.57 -3.25 2.70
N LEU A 62 3.37 -2.30 2.30
CA LEU A 62 4.55 -1.91 3.04
C LEU A 62 4.18 -0.71 3.88
N GLU A 63 4.36 -0.79 5.18
CA GLU A 63 4.03 0.28 6.07
C GLU A 63 5.08 0.55 7.09
N LYS A 64 4.95 1.62 7.83
CA LYS A 64 5.88 1.91 8.87
C LYS A 64 5.19 1.57 10.17
N LYS A 65 5.76 0.68 10.96
CA LYS A 65 5.22 0.33 12.22
C LYS A 65 6.30 0.33 13.23
N HIS A 66 6.10 0.96 14.35
CA HIS A 66 7.09 1.02 15.42
C HIS A 66 8.45 1.49 14.88
N GLY A 67 8.42 2.45 13.98
CA GLY A 67 9.66 3.01 13.47
C GLY A 67 10.41 2.20 12.46
N LYS A 68 9.84 1.12 11.98
CA LYS A 68 10.53 0.34 10.98
C LYS A 68 9.62 -0.06 9.83
N ALA A 69 10.19 -0.48 8.75
CA ALA A 69 9.42 -0.89 7.58
C ALA A 69 8.92 -2.29 7.81
N VAL A 70 7.63 -2.50 7.60
CA VAL A 70 7.00 -3.79 7.86
C VAL A 70 6.10 -4.14 6.69
N TRP A 71 6.13 -5.40 6.25
CA TRP A 71 5.20 -5.87 5.25
C TRP A 71 3.98 -6.42 5.98
N GLU A 72 2.79 -5.95 5.59
CA GLU A 72 1.57 -6.42 6.20
C GLU A 72 0.92 -7.26 5.13
N VAL A 73 0.74 -8.52 5.33
CA VAL A 73 0.15 -9.43 4.35
C VAL A 73 -1.15 -9.96 4.90
N GLU A 74 -2.25 -9.77 4.18
CA GLU A 74 -3.54 -10.25 4.63
C GLU A 74 -3.87 -11.53 3.90
N ILE A 75 -4.22 -12.55 4.62
CA ILE A 75 -4.53 -13.86 4.08
C ILE A 75 -5.91 -14.32 4.46
N LEU A 76 -6.69 -14.70 3.48
CA LEU A 76 -8.02 -15.20 3.72
C LEU A 76 -7.91 -16.70 3.92
N GLY A 77 -8.32 -17.18 5.07
CA GLY A 77 -8.23 -18.59 5.39
C GLY A 77 -9.44 -19.36 4.94
N ALA A 78 -9.35 -20.66 5.05
CA ALA A 78 -10.43 -21.53 4.65
C ALA A 78 -11.69 -21.29 5.46
N ASP A 79 -11.55 -20.76 6.64
CA ASP A 79 -12.70 -20.51 7.49
C ASP A 79 -13.35 -19.17 7.16
N GLY A 80 -12.89 -18.48 6.15
CA GLY A 80 -13.47 -17.21 5.77
C GLY A 80 -12.98 -16.02 6.55
N LYS A 81 -12.00 -16.21 7.40
CA LYS A 81 -11.49 -15.09 8.16
C LYS A 81 -10.17 -14.61 7.62
N VAL A 82 -9.91 -13.34 7.79
CA VAL A 82 -8.68 -12.76 7.29
C VAL A 82 -7.70 -12.58 8.42
N THR A 83 -6.48 -13.01 8.21
CA THR A 83 -5.40 -12.86 9.18
C THR A 83 -4.34 -11.96 8.58
N GLU A 84 -3.85 -11.03 9.36
CA GLU A 84 -2.82 -10.13 8.93
C GLU A 84 -1.51 -10.65 9.47
N VAL A 85 -0.50 -10.81 8.66
CA VAL A 85 0.81 -11.27 9.10
C VAL A 85 1.76 -10.10 8.93
N HIS A 86 2.44 -9.73 10.01
CA HIS A 86 3.39 -8.61 9.94
C HIS A 86 4.80 -9.18 9.84
N ILE A 87 5.52 -8.76 8.81
CA ILE A 87 6.86 -9.26 8.56
C ILE A 87 7.85 -8.12 8.52
N ASP A 88 8.95 -8.26 9.22
CA ASP A 88 9.96 -7.23 9.28
C ASP A 88 10.56 -7.11 7.88
N ALA A 89 10.46 -5.95 7.26
CA ALA A 89 10.93 -5.79 5.91
C ALA A 89 12.46 -5.76 5.82
N ALA A 90 13.12 -5.60 6.91
CA ALA A 90 14.58 -5.58 6.90
C ALA A 90 15.18 -6.97 6.88
N ASP A 91 14.61 -7.89 7.60
CA ASP A 91 15.18 -9.23 7.66
C ASP A 91 14.23 -10.38 7.32
N GLY A 92 12.97 -10.09 7.12
CA GLY A 92 12.03 -11.13 6.72
C GLY A 92 11.44 -11.97 7.83
N THR A 93 11.64 -11.58 9.08
CA THR A 93 11.10 -12.39 10.17
C THR A 93 9.65 -12.02 10.41
N VAL A 94 8.88 -12.97 10.90
CA VAL A 94 7.49 -12.71 11.21
C VAL A 94 7.44 -12.05 12.57
N ILE A 95 6.86 -10.88 12.65
CA ILE A 95 6.76 -10.16 13.88
C ILE A 95 5.57 -10.67 14.67
N ASP A 96 4.42 -10.71 14.04
CA ASP A 96 3.23 -11.24 14.71
C ASP A 96 2.13 -11.48 13.69
N THR A 97 1.00 -12.01 14.14
CA THR A 97 -0.16 -12.21 13.30
C THR A 97 -1.37 -11.74 14.06
N GLU A 98 -2.33 -11.19 13.37
CA GLU A 98 -3.55 -10.70 14.00
C GLU A 98 -4.76 -11.02 13.19
N ALA A 99 -5.84 -11.33 13.82
CA ALA A 99 -7.09 -11.61 13.12
C ALA A 99 -7.70 -10.27 12.78
N LYS A 100 -8.09 -10.09 11.54
CA LYS A 100 -8.64 -8.84 11.12
C LYS A 100 -10.14 -8.84 11.28
N LYS A 101 -10.70 -7.80 11.85
CA LYS A 101 -12.11 -7.73 11.99
C LYS A 101 -12.76 -7.29 10.75
N GLU A 102 -13.89 -7.88 10.43
CA GLU A 102 -14.60 -7.49 9.27
C GLU A 102 -15.46 -6.33 9.48
N LYS A 103 -15.25 -5.27 8.87
CA LYS A 103 -16.05 -4.14 8.99
C LYS A 103 -17.36 -4.19 8.32
N HIS A 104 -17.45 -4.87 7.25
CA HIS A 104 -18.69 -4.81 6.57
C HIS A 104 -19.77 -5.56 7.27
N GLU A 105 -19.47 -6.27 8.25
CA GLU A 105 -20.46 -6.95 8.96
C GLU A 105 -21.38 -5.98 9.57
N ASP A 106 -20.93 -4.89 9.95
CA ASP A 106 -21.73 -3.89 10.55
C ASP A 106 -22.86 -3.51 9.68
N LYS A 107 -22.68 -3.40 8.46
CA LYS A 107 -23.72 -3.04 7.61
C LYS A 107 -24.80 -4.00 7.59
N LYS A 108 -24.56 -5.20 7.66
CA LYS A 108 -25.56 -6.12 7.64
C LYS A 108 -26.45 -6.00 8.75
N LYS A 109 -26.02 -5.72 9.83
CA LYS A 109 -26.83 -5.59 10.93
C LYS A 109 -27.81 -4.62 10.81
N LYS A 110 -27.69 -3.69 10.09
CA LYS A 110 -28.55 -2.72 9.96
C LYS A 110 -29.81 -3.14 9.57
N HIS A 111 -30.04 -4.02 8.93
CA HIS A 111 -31.32 -4.24 8.52
C HIS A 111 -31.95 -5.25 9.15
#